data_c157732f69a40d7855d125c3e54dca0d
#
_entry.id   c157732f69a40d7855d125c3e54dca0d
#
_cell.length_a   1.000
_cell.length_b   1.000
_cell.length_c   1.000
_cell.angle_alpha   90.00
_cell.angle_beta   90.00
_cell.angle_gamma   90.00
#
_symmetry.space_group_name_H-M   'P 1'
#
loop_
_entity.id
_entity.type
_entity.pdbx_description
1 polymer ?
#
loop_
_entity_poly.entity_id
_entity_poly.type
_entity_poly.pdbx_seq_one_letter_code
_entity_poly.pdbx_strand_id
1 'polypeptide(L)'
;MINAQEILKSVYGYDTFRDGQEEIIDSVISGNRTLGIMPTGGGKSLTYQIPAILSSGLTMVVSPLISLMKNQVDELVAAGVSATMINSSLDFEAVKERIYDIRQGIYKIFFVAPERLEDTSFYDFIQTLDLRLVVIDEVHVLSQWGHDFRPSYLTAVDLIENLSNTPNVMALTATATEKVQHDLEHILAIDKTVTTGFARANLAIKIEKGLSDADKKKYIVSYVKNHANDVGIIYAGTRKKVDELSEMLNQSGITAGRYHAGMSDSAREAAQNGFLYDDFQVIVATNAFGMGINKTNVRYVLHLTMPGSIEAYYQEIGRAGRDGLPSESVLLYSARDIQLQRFFIDNSENQEATYRHNELKKLQEMTAFAATQMCLQRYIIQYFGEDMADCGVCTNCTDERALYDVTVDAQKVLSNIVRMSQQRDDAYSRTQVVNVLRGKLAENMLWTGFDKLSTYGLMRDWSLKKLSSFVDYLVADGYLDVAGEYNGLSVSQKGIQVLRGKLTVTMREIKVKETPEKSRASKKAVGGDLFELLRAQRTIFAKELALPPFMVFSDQVLMNLADAKPTNLAEMLNVSGIGEKKADQFGQAFLKVIRDYVG
;
A
#
# COMPACT_ATOMS: atom_id res chain seq x y z
N MET A 1 -19.47 -31.59 11.64
CA MET A 1 -18.16 -30.91 11.71
C MET A 1 -18.42 -29.46 11.31
N ILE A 2 -17.96 -28.51 12.11
CA ILE A 2 -18.06 -27.09 11.81
C ILE A 2 -17.25 -26.84 10.52
N ASN A 3 -17.79 -26.11 9.56
CA ASN A 3 -17.14 -25.79 8.28
C ASN A 3 -16.64 -24.34 8.26
N ALA A 4 -15.86 -23.98 7.23
CA ALA A 4 -15.27 -22.65 7.10
C ALA A 4 -16.34 -21.52 7.06
N GLN A 5 -17.47 -21.76 6.41
CA GLN A 5 -18.58 -20.82 6.32
C GLN A 5 -19.27 -20.58 7.68
N GLU A 6 -19.42 -21.63 8.50
CA GLU A 6 -19.97 -21.52 9.85
C GLU A 6 -19.07 -20.67 10.76
N ILE A 7 -17.73 -20.83 10.67
CA ILE A 7 -16.79 -20.00 11.40
C ILE A 7 -16.83 -18.56 10.91
N LEU A 8 -16.88 -18.34 9.59
CA LEU A 8 -16.99 -17.01 9.02
C LEU A 8 -18.20 -16.26 9.59
N LYS A 9 -19.33 -16.95 9.74
CA LYS A 9 -20.56 -16.36 10.27
C LYS A 9 -20.51 -16.18 11.78
N SER A 10 -20.20 -17.23 12.55
CA SER A 10 -20.29 -17.19 14.03
C SER A 10 -19.20 -16.33 14.67
N VAL A 11 -17.95 -16.41 14.18
CA VAL A 11 -16.82 -15.69 14.77
C VAL A 11 -16.72 -14.26 14.23
N TYR A 12 -16.84 -14.10 12.90
CA TYR A 12 -16.58 -12.83 12.23
C TYR A 12 -17.83 -12.07 11.79
N GLY A 13 -19.01 -12.73 11.75
CA GLY A 13 -20.30 -12.13 11.41
C GLY A 13 -20.48 -11.85 9.90
N TYR A 14 -19.71 -12.48 9.02
CA TYR A 14 -19.85 -12.34 7.58
C TYR A 14 -20.61 -13.51 6.97
N ASP A 15 -21.52 -13.23 6.03
CA ASP A 15 -22.35 -14.24 5.37
C ASP A 15 -21.63 -14.92 4.18
N THR A 16 -20.67 -14.23 3.56
CA THR A 16 -19.96 -14.72 2.37
C THR A 16 -18.49 -14.36 2.43
N PHE A 17 -17.67 -15.23 1.87
CA PHE A 17 -16.25 -14.93 1.62
C PHE A 17 -16.11 -13.84 0.56
N ARG A 18 -15.04 -13.09 0.63
CA ARG A 18 -14.60 -12.23 -0.47
C ARG A 18 -13.92 -13.08 -1.55
N ASP A 19 -13.80 -12.52 -2.74
CA ASP A 19 -13.17 -13.20 -3.89
C ASP A 19 -11.83 -13.82 -3.49
N GLY A 20 -11.66 -15.11 -3.82
CA GLY A 20 -10.48 -15.92 -3.58
C GLY A 20 -10.22 -16.34 -2.13
N GLN A 21 -10.91 -15.79 -1.12
CA GLN A 21 -10.71 -16.22 0.27
C GLN A 21 -11.06 -17.70 0.47
N GLU A 22 -12.21 -18.13 -0.02
CA GLU A 22 -12.66 -19.52 0.07
C GLU A 22 -11.70 -20.46 -0.65
N GLU A 23 -11.25 -20.08 -1.85
CA GLU A 23 -10.29 -20.88 -2.62
C GLU A 23 -8.94 -21.06 -1.90
N ILE A 24 -8.43 -20.02 -1.25
CA ILE A 24 -7.22 -20.10 -0.43
C ILE A 24 -7.44 -21.02 0.77
N ILE A 25 -8.55 -20.83 1.49
CA ILE A 25 -8.91 -21.63 2.67
C ILE A 25 -9.02 -23.11 2.32
N ASP A 26 -9.74 -23.43 1.26
CA ASP A 26 -9.93 -24.81 0.79
C ASP A 26 -8.62 -25.44 0.34
N SER A 27 -7.75 -24.68 -0.33
CA SER A 27 -6.43 -25.16 -0.74
C SER A 27 -5.57 -25.54 0.47
N VAL A 28 -5.54 -24.68 1.50
CA VAL A 28 -4.78 -24.93 2.75
C VAL A 28 -5.37 -26.12 3.50
N ILE A 29 -6.71 -26.21 3.63
CA ILE A 29 -7.37 -27.32 4.33
C ILE A 29 -7.13 -28.65 3.60
N SER A 30 -7.02 -28.62 2.27
CA SER A 30 -6.69 -29.79 1.44
C SER A 30 -5.23 -30.23 1.54
N GLY A 31 -4.39 -29.50 2.28
CA GLY A 31 -2.98 -29.83 2.50
C GLY A 31 -2.01 -29.28 1.44
N ASN A 32 -2.47 -28.41 0.53
CA ASN A 32 -1.60 -27.77 -0.45
C ASN A 32 -0.76 -26.65 0.19
N ARG A 33 0.51 -26.57 -0.16
CA ARG A 33 1.32 -25.37 0.07
C ARG A 33 0.77 -24.23 -0.79
N THR A 34 0.26 -23.18 -0.16
CA THR A 34 -0.56 -22.18 -0.85
C THR A 34 0.05 -20.79 -0.77
N LEU A 35 0.22 -20.13 -1.92
CA LEU A 35 0.55 -18.71 -2.02
C LEU A 35 -0.73 -17.91 -2.28
N GLY A 36 -1.09 -17.04 -1.34
CA GLY A 36 -2.19 -16.10 -1.48
C GLY A 36 -1.69 -14.69 -1.79
N ILE A 37 -2.03 -14.16 -2.98
CA ILE A 37 -1.72 -12.79 -3.38
C ILE A 37 -3.03 -12.00 -3.33
N MET A 38 -3.17 -11.16 -2.30
CA MET A 38 -4.41 -10.43 -2.01
C MET A 38 -4.11 -8.97 -1.69
N PRO A 39 -4.90 -8.00 -2.20
CA PRO A 39 -4.66 -6.59 -1.93
C PRO A 39 -4.73 -6.27 -0.44
N THR A 40 -4.09 -5.18 -0.03
CA THR A 40 -4.26 -4.66 1.32
C THR A 40 -5.73 -4.33 1.57
N GLY A 41 -6.28 -4.82 2.69
CA GLY A 41 -7.73 -4.74 2.98
C GLY A 41 -8.59 -5.83 2.32
N GLY A 42 -8.00 -6.75 1.56
CA GLY A 42 -8.69 -7.92 0.98
C GLY A 42 -9.10 -8.99 2.00
N GLY A 43 -8.69 -8.85 3.26
CA GLY A 43 -9.02 -9.82 4.32
C GLY A 43 -8.07 -11.01 4.38
N LYS A 44 -6.78 -10.82 4.07
CA LYS A 44 -5.72 -11.85 4.17
C LYS A 44 -5.74 -12.61 5.50
N SER A 45 -5.94 -11.91 6.62
CA SER A 45 -5.91 -12.54 7.94
C SER A 45 -6.95 -13.66 8.09
N LEU A 46 -8.16 -13.50 7.54
CA LEU A 46 -9.21 -14.53 7.61
C LEU A 46 -8.78 -15.83 6.92
N THR A 47 -7.96 -15.75 5.88
CA THR A 47 -7.58 -16.93 5.08
C THR A 47 -6.67 -17.90 5.84
N TYR A 48 -5.97 -17.46 6.88
CA TYR A 48 -5.24 -18.37 7.77
C TYR A 48 -5.93 -18.57 9.14
N GLN A 49 -6.69 -17.58 9.61
CA GLN A 49 -7.37 -17.68 10.90
C GLN A 49 -8.46 -18.76 10.87
N ILE A 50 -9.22 -18.86 9.78
CA ILE A 50 -10.26 -19.89 9.64
C ILE A 50 -9.66 -21.32 9.58
N PRO A 51 -8.65 -21.64 8.75
CA PRO A 51 -7.97 -22.93 8.80
C PRO A 51 -7.36 -23.24 10.19
N ALA A 52 -6.79 -22.23 10.85
CA ALA A 52 -6.25 -22.40 12.20
C ALA A 52 -7.33 -22.80 13.22
N ILE A 53 -8.51 -22.19 13.16
CA ILE A 53 -9.65 -22.54 14.05
C ILE A 53 -10.16 -23.94 13.75
N LEU A 54 -10.24 -24.34 12.49
CA LEU A 54 -10.67 -25.68 12.05
C LEU A 54 -9.67 -26.78 12.38
N SER A 55 -8.38 -26.46 12.42
CA SER A 55 -7.31 -27.42 12.70
C SER A 55 -7.38 -27.93 14.13
N SER A 56 -7.04 -29.19 14.35
CA SER A 56 -6.87 -29.77 15.70
C SER A 56 -5.58 -29.35 16.40
N GLY A 57 -4.56 -28.93 15.64
CA GLY A 57 -3.25 -28.54 16.16
C GLY A 57 -3.01 -27.03 16.22
N LEU A 58 -1.76 -26.65 16.36
CA LEU A 58 -1.29 -25.29 16.53
C LEU A 58 -0.92 -24.66 15.19
N THR A 59 -1.20 -23.36 15.04
CA THR A 59 -0.76 -22.55 13.90
C THR A 59 0.29 -21.54 14.33
N MET A 60 1.43 -21.53 13.64
CA MET A 60 2.49 -20.53 13.78
C MET A 60 2.41 -19.51 12.65
N VAL A 61 2.43 -18.21 12.98
CA VAL A 61 2.46 -17.12 12.00
C VAL A 61 3.78 -16.38 12.12
N VAL A 62 4.61 -16.46 11.07
CA VAL A 62 5.83 -15.67 10.94
C VAL A 62 5.48 -14.31 10.36
N SER A 63 5.76 -13.24 11.11
CA SER A 63 5.41 -11.88 10.70
C SER A 63 6.57 -10.91 11.00
N PRO A 64 6.86 -9.92 10.13
CA PRO A 64 8.07 -9.10 10.24
C PRO A 64 7.98 -7.99 11.29
N LEU A 65 6.83 -7.78 11.92
CA LEU A 65 6.59 -6.58 12.71
C LEU A 65 5.82 -6.85 14.00
N ILE A 66 6.42 -6.43 15.11
CA ILE A 66 5.86 -6.56 16.46
C ILE A 66 4.49 -5.87 16.58
N SER A 67 4.34 -4.67 16.02
CA SER A 67 3.08 -3.92 16.06
C SER A 67 1.95 -4.61 15.29
N LEU A 68 2.27 -5.27 14.18
CA LEU A 68 1.29 -6.06 13.42
C LEU A 68 0.85 -7.29 14.21
N MET A 69 1.80 -8.03 14.79
CA MET A 69 1.52 -9.19 15.62
C MET A 69 0.59 -8.83 16.78
N LYS A 70 0.88 -7.73 17.51
CA LYS A 70 0.04 -7.25 18.61
C LYS A 70 -1.39 -6.99 18.15
N ASN A 71 -1.57 -6.22 17.08
CA ASN A 71 -2.89 -5.93 16.54
C ASN A 71 -3.67 -7.19 16.14
N GLN A 72 -2.99 -8.16 15.50
CA GLN A 72 -3.61 -9.43 15.10
C GLN A 72 -4.00 -10.28 16.30
N VAL A 73 -3.16 -10.33 17.35
CA VAL A 73 -3.48 -11.03 18.61
C VAL A 73 -4.69 -10.37 19.29
N ASP A 74 -4.69 -9.05 19.42
CA ASP A 74 -5.78 -8.30 20.05
C ASP A 74 -7.12 -8.52 19.29
N GLU A 75 -7.10 -8.52 17.95
CA GLU A 75 -8.27 -8.81 17.11
C GLU A 75 -8.79 -10.25 17.31
N LEU A 76 -7.89 -11.23 17.32
CA LEU A 76 -8.25 -12.64 17.54
C LEU A 76 -8.87 -12.86 18.93
N VAL A 77 -8.24 -12.32 19.96
CA VAL A 77 -8.75 -12.41 21.35
C VAL A 77 -10.12 -11.72 21.46
N ALA A 78 -10.29 -10.56 20.83
CA ALA A 78 -11.59 -9.87 20.76
C ALA A 78 -12.66 -10.69 20.03
N ALA A 79 -12.27 -11.47 19.01
CA ALA A 79 -13.15 -12.40 18.31
C ALA A 79 -13.40 -13.73 19.05
N GLY A 80 -12.72 -13.97 20.19
CA GLY A 80 -12.86 -15.20 20.99
C GLY A 80 -11.90 -16.32 20.60
N VAL A 81 -10.90 -16.02 19.79
CA VAL A 81 -9.86 -16.99 19.39
C VAL A 81 -8.63 -16.82 20.27
N SER A 82 -8.16 -17.91 20.89
CA SER A 82 -6.99 -17.86 21.76
C SER A 82 -5.71 -17.69 20.93
N ALA A 83 -5.04 -16.56 21.10
CA ALA A 83 -3.83 -16.21 20.37
C ALA A 83 -2.79 -15.53 21.28
N THR A 84 -1.52 -15.67 20.92
CA THR A 84 -0.40 -14.99 21.60
C THR A 84 0.70 -14.62 20.60
N MET A 85 1.73 -13.91 21.09
CA MET A 85 2.93 -13.59 20.29
C MET A 85 4.19 -13.75 21.12
N ILE A 86 5.30 -14.11 20.45
CA ILE A 86 6.65 -14.15 21.04
C ILE A 86 7.58 -13.28 20.18
N ASN A 87 8.11 -12.22 20.77
CA ASN A 87 9.00 -11.26 20.07
C ASN A 87 10.02 -10.64 21.05
N SER A 88 10.87 -9.76 20.56
CA SER A 88 11.95 -9.13 21.32
C SER A 88 11.51 -8.08 22.34
N SER A 89 10.25 -7.67 22.35
CA SER A 89 9.74 -6.69 23.31
C SER A 89 9.33 -7.31 24.65
N LEU A 90 9.26 -8.65 24.72
CA LEU A 90 8.90 -9.40 25.92
C LEU A 90 10.12 -9.65 26.80
N ASP A 91 9.94 -9.53 28.11
CA ASP A 91 10.95 -9.98 29.07
C ASP A 91 11.03 -11.52 29.15
N PHE A 92 12.07 -12.01 29.80
CA PHE A 92 12.37 -13.43 29.86
C PHE A 92 11.27 -14.26 30.55
N GLU A 93 10.66 -13.73 31.60
CA GLU A 93 9.61 -14.44 32.34
C GLU A 93 8.30 -14.51 31.53
N ALA A 94 7.92 -13.45 30.84
CA ALA A 94 6.78 -13.44 29.94
C ALA A 94 6.98 -14.43 28.76
N VAL A 95 8.19 -14.54 28.24
CA VAL A 95 8.51 -15.53 27.18
C VAL A 95 8.35 -16.96 27.73
N LYS A 96 8.86 -17.25 28.93
CA LYS A 96 8.72 -18.58 29.56
C LYS A 96 7.25 -18.96 29.80
N GLU A 97 6.47 -18.04 30.33
CA GLU A 97 5.02 -18.24 30.59
C GLU A 97 4.32 -18.60 29.28
N ARG A 98 4.54 -17.82 28.21
CA ARG A 98 3.94 -18.09 26.90
C ARG A 98 4.38 -19.41 26.28
N ILE A 99 5.65 -19.77 26.39
CA ILE A 99 6.17 -21.08 25.96
C ILE A 99 5.47 -22.22 26.73
N TYR A 100 5.30 -22.06 28.02
CA TYR A 100 4.58 -23.04 28.83
C TYR A 100 3.12 -23.18 28.38
N ASP A 101 2.40 -22.06 28.22
CA ASP A 101 1.01 -22.05 27.81
C ASP A 101 0.79 -22.61 26.39
N ILE A 102 1.72 -22.33 25.45
CA ILE A 102 1.70 -22.93 24.12
C ILE A 102 1.83 -24.46 24.21
N ARG A 103 2.72 -24.97 25.04
CA ARG A 103 2.86 -26.42 25.29
C ARG A 103 1.63 -27.07 25.88
N GLN A 104 0.87 -26.33 26.72
CA GLN A 104 -0.39 -26.78 27.30
C GLN A 104 -1.57 -26.72 26.30
N GLY A 105 -1.35 -26.23 25.06
CA GLY A 105 -2.41 -26.09 24.06
C GLY A 105 -3.44 -25.00 24.37
N ILE A 106 -3.09 -24.00 25.19
CA ILE A 106 -3.99 -22.88 25.54
C ILE A 106 -4.27 -22.03 24.31
N TYR A 107 -3.29 -21.89 23.42
CA TYR A 107 -3.39 -21.05 22.23
C TYR A 107 -3.62 -21.87 20.97
N LYS A 108 -4.41 -21.33 20.06
CA LYS A 108 -4.65 -21.85 18.70
C LYS A 108 -3.64 -21.29 17.69
N ILE A 109 -3.29 -20.02 17.88
CA ILE A 109 -2.41 -19.27 16.98
C ILE A 109 -1.35 -18.57 17.80
N PHE A 110 -0.10 -18.66 17.39
CA PHE A 110 0.93 -17.79 17.94
C PHE A 110 1.75 -17.13 16.83
N PHE A 111 2.11 -15.87 17.08
CA PHE A 111 2.90 -15.07 16.17
C PHE A 111 4.34 -15.02 16.62
N VAL A 112 5.27 -15.04 15.66
CA VAL A 112 6.71 -15.01 15.92
C VAL A 112 7.43 -14.13 14.90
N ALA A 113 8.45 -13.39 15.36
CA ALA A 113 9.35 -12.68 14.46
C ALA A 113 10.35 -13.67 13.83
N PRO A 114 10.71 -13.50 12.54
CA PRO A 114 11.64 -14.43 11.85
C PRO A 114 12.98 -14.57 12.57
N GLU A 115 13.51 -13.47 13.12
CA GLU A 115 14.78 -13.44 13.86
C GLU A 115 14.75 -14.31 15.13
N ARG A 116 13.55 -14.59 15.66
CA ARG A 116 13.40 -15.46 16.83
C ARG A 116 13.65 -16.93 16.51
N LEU A 117 13.43 -17.33 15.28
CA LEU A 117 13.68 -18.70 14.82
C LEU A 117 15.18 -19.00 14.71
N GLU A 118 16.06 -18.00 14.65
CA GLU A 118 17.52 -18.16 14.66
C GLU A 118 18.06 -18.55 16.04
N ASP A 119 17.28 -18.35 17.13
CA ASP A 119 17.64 -18.79 18.49
C ASP A 119 17.47 -20.31 18.61
N THR A 120 18.58 -21.01 18.78
CA THR A 120 18.62 -22.49 18.84
C THR A 120 17.67 -23.05 19.90
N SER A 121 17.60 -22.43 21.08
CA SER A 121 16.73 -22.89 22.16
C SER A 121 15.24 -22.72 21.83
N PHE A 122 14.90 -21.66 21.10
CA PHE A 122 13.55 -21.43 20.61
C PHE A 122 13.21 -22.39 19.46
N TYR A 123 14.15 -22.65 18.57
CA TYR A 123 13.98 -23.63 17.50
C TYR A 123 13.75 -25.04 18.07
N ASP A 124 14.54 -25.48 19.06
CA ASP A 124 14.34 -26.77 19.76
C ASP A 124 12.93 -26.85 20.41
N PHE A 125 12.44 -25.74 20.96
CA PHE A 125 11.07 -25.66 21.45
C PHE A 125 10.05 -25.87 20.33
N ILE A 126 10.20 -25.18 19.17
CA ILE A 126 9.29 -25.33 18.02
C ILE A 126 9.23 -26.79 17.54
N GLN A 127 10.34 -27.49 17.52
CA GLN A 127 10.42 -28.92 17.15
C GLN A 127 9.55 -29.84 18.03
N THR A 128 9.22 -29.41 19.26
CA THR A 128 8.38 -30.19 20.19
C THR A 128 6.88 -29.97 20.01
N LEU A 129 6.47 -29.04 19.16
CA LEU A 129 5.06 -28.64 19.01
C LEU A 129 4.33 -29.45 17.92
N ASP A 130 3.04 -29.70 18.10
CA ASP A 130 2.16 -30.24 17.05
C ASP A 130 1.70 -29.10 16.11
N LEU A 131 2.65 -28.60 15.31
CA LEU A 131 2.36 -27.58 14.30
C LEU A 131 1.67 -28.22 13.10
N ARG A 132 0.49 -27.71 12.75
CA ARG A 132 -0.28 -28.13 11.58
C ARG A 132 -0.18 -27.17 10.42
N LEU A 133 -0.02 -25.89 10.73
CA LEU A 133 0.08 -24.84 9.73
C LEU A 133 1.15 -23.82 10.13
N VAL A 134 2.00 -23.48 9.20
CA VAL A 134 2.91 -22.34 9.28
C VAL A 134 2.50 -21.31 8.24
N VAL A 135 2.27 -20.10 8.68
CA VAL A 135 1.89 -18.96 7.84
C VAL A 135 3.08 -18.00 7.75
N ILE A 136 3.48 -17.65 6.55
CA ILE A 136 4.51 -16.64 6.29
C ILE A 136 3.80 -15.40 5.76
N ASP A 137 3.62 -14.41 6.64
CA ASP A 137 2.97 -13.15 6.26
C ASP A 137 3.99 -12.17 5.67
N GLU A 138 3.51 -11.29 4.77
CA GLU A 138 4.32 -10.36 3.98
C GLU A 138 5.48 -11.05 3.25
N VAL A 139 5.20 -12.21 2.67
CA VAL A 139 6.20 -13.13 2.10
C VAL A 139 7.03 -12.53 0.95
N HIS A 140 6.61 -11.40 0.35
CA HIS A 140 7.39 -10.69 -0.66
C HIS A 140 8.79 -10.27 -0.19
N VAL A 141 9.02 -10.20 1.12
CA VAL A 141 10.33 -9.90 1.71
C VAL A 141 11.36 -11.03 1.53
N LEU A 142 10.94 -12.23 1.13
CA LEU A 142 11.83 -13.35 0.77
C LEU A 142 12.52 -13.14 -0.57
N SER A 143 11.88 -12.42 -1.50
CA SER A 143 12.42 -12.24 -2.84
C SER A 143 13.38 -11.05 -2.88
N GLN A 144 14.57 -11.26 -3.46
CA GLN A 144 15.52 -10.17 -3.74
C GLN A 144 14.99 -9.13 -4.74
N TRP A 145 13.93 -9.47 -5.44
CA TRP A 145 13.21 -8.58 -6.36
C TRP A 145 12.06 -7.84 -5.68
N GLY A 146 11.71 -8.23 -4.43
CA GLY A 146 10.76 -7.53 -3.58
C GLY A 146 11.26 -6.13 -3.20
N HIS A 147 10.43 -5.34 -2.55
CA HIS A 147 10.78 -3.95 -2.19
C HIS A 147 11.38 -3.81 -0.77
N ASP A 148 11.40 -4.88 0.04
CA ASP A 148 11.93 -4.92 1.41
C ASP A 148 12.53 -6.30 1.71
N PHE A 149 13.58 -6.69 0.97
CA PHE A 149 14.23 -7.98 1.14
C PHE A 149 14.82 -8.14 2.55
N ARG A 150 14.51 -9.28 3.21
CA ARG A 150 14.97 -9.61 4.56
C ARG A 150 15.61 -11.00 4.61
N PRO A 151 16.95 -11.08 4.77
CA PRO A 151 17.66 -12.36 4.85
C PRO A 151 17.16 -13.30 5.96
N SER A 152 16.70 -12.76 7.11
CA SER A 152 16.16 -13.55 8.22
C SER A 152 14.96 -14.44 7.84
N TYR A 153 14.20 -14.04 6.81
CA TYR A 153 13.11 -14.85 6.29
C TYR A 153 13.60 -16.10 5.54
N LEU A 154 14.71 -16.02 4.83
CA LEU A 154 15.32 -17.21 4.19
C LEU A 154 15.74 -18.23 5.24
N THR A 155 16.42 -17.78 6.31
CA THR A 155 16.76 -18.62 7.44
C THR A 155 15.51 -19.25 8.08
N ALA A 156 14.44 -18.46 8.25
CA ALA A 156 13.17 -18.96 8.78
C ALA A 156 12.55 -20.05 7.88
N VAL A 157 12.60 -19.89 6.56
CA VAL A 157 12.14 -20.91 5.62
C VAL A 157 12.95 -22.19 5.75
N ASP A 158 14.29 -22.10 5.76
CA ASP A 158 15.17 -23.27 5.93
C ASP A 158 14.87 -24.02 7.23
N LEU A 159 14.61 -23.31 8.32
CA LEU A 159 14.26 -23.91 9.61
C LEU A 159 12.87 -24.57 9.56
N ILE A 160 11.89 -23.96 8.90
CA ILE A 160 10.53 -24.53 8.73
C ILE A 160 10.58 -25.81 7.90
N GLU A 161 11.37 -25.85 6.83
CA GLU A 161 11.53 -27.05 5.99
C GLU A 161 12.18 -28.22 6.74
N ASN A 162 12.97 -27.94 7.77
CA ASN A 162 13.63 -28.94 8.60
C ASN A 162 12.84 -29.34 9.86
N LEU A 163 11.57 -28.90 10.00
CA LEU A 163 10.71 -29.32 11.11
C LEU A 163 10.32 -30.79 10.99
N SER A 164 10.43 -31.53 12.09
CA SER A 164 10.21 -33.00 12.13
C SER A 164 8.77 -33.39 11.79
N ASN A 165 7.79 -32.52 12.06
CA ASN A 165 6.36 -32.77 11.85
C ASN A 165 5.82 -32.24 10.51
N THR A 166 6.66 -31.69 9.65
CA THR A 166 6.31 -31.21 8.29
C THR A 166 4.95 -30.51 8.22
N PRO A 167 4.78 -29.34 8.89
CA PRO A 167 3.52 -28.62 8.87
C PRO A 167 3.19 -28.13 7.46
N ASN A 168 1.89 -27.95 7.15
CA ASN A 168 1.51 -27.29 5.91
C ASN A 168 1.99 -25.82 5.90
N VAL A 169 2.32 -25.27 4.73
CA VAL A 169 2.85 -23.91 4.58
C VAL A 169 1.87 -23.07 3.78
N MET A 170 1.56 -21.89 4.32
CA MET A 170 0.79 -20.86 3.67
C MET A 170 1.59 -19.56 3.61
N ALA A 171 1.72 -18.99 2.44
CA ALA A 171 2.43 -17.75 2.18
C ALA A 171 1.46 -16.64 1.73
N LEU A 172 1.58 -15.45 2.29
CA LEU A 172 0.67 -14.34 2.02
C LEU A 172 1.43 -13.06 1.68
N THR A 173 0.95 -12.34 0.67
CA THR A 173 1.43 -10.99 0.35
C THR A 173 0.33 -10.12 -0.27
N ALA A 174 0.51 -8.80 -0.20
CA ALA A 174 -0.33 -7.85 -0.93
C ALA A 174 0.30 -7.39 -2.25
N THR A 175 1.59 -7.60 -2.43
CA THR A 175 2.37 -7.06 -3.54
C THR A 175 3.32 -8.13 -4.06
N ALA A 176 3.02 -8.64 -5.25
CA ALA A 176 3.93 -9.53 -5.97
C ALA A 176 3.81 -9.24 -7.46
N THR A 177 4.89 -8.80 -8.09
CA THR A 177 5.01 -8.81 -9.56
C THR A 177 5.17 -10.26 -10.02
N GLU A 178 4.94 -10.56 -11.29
CA GLU A 178 5.11 -11.90 -11.86
C GLU A 178 6.48 -12.53 -11.49
N LYS A 179 7.52 -11.69 -11.49
CA LYS A 179 8.88 -12.13 -11.13
C LYS A 179 9.00 -12.51 -9.65
N VAL A 180 8.41 -11.72 -8.75
CA VAL A 180 8.38 -12.00 -7.31
C VAL A 180 7.54 -13.25 -7.06
N GLN A 181 6.39 -13.40 -7.71
CA GLN A 181 5.54 -14.57 -7.60
C GLN A 181 6.30 -15.84 -7.96
N HIS A 182 6.93 -15.88 -9.14
CA HIS A 182 7.70 -17.04 -9.60
C HIS A 182 8.85 -17.41 -8.66
N ASP A 183 9.54 -16.40 -8.12
CA ASP A 183 10.61 -16.58 -7.14
C ASP A 183 10.09 -17.23 -5.84
N LEU A 184 8.95 -16.74 -5.33
CA LEU A 184 8.30 -17.28 -4.13
C LEU A 184 7.77 -18.71 -4.33
N GLU A 185 7.18 -19.00 -5.49
CA GLU A 185 6.70 -20.33 -5.85
C GLU A 185 7.85 -21.36 -5.82
N HIS A 186 9.02 -20.94 -6.29
CA HIS A 186 10.21 -21.80 -6.27
C HIS A 186 10.80 -21.95 -4.87
N ILE A 187 11.00 -20.84 -4.13
CA ILE A 187 11.61 -20.87 -2.77
C ILE A 187 10.78 -21.71 -1.80
N LEU A 188 9.46 -21.62 -1.85
CA LEU A 188 8.54 -22.26 -0.90
C LEU A 188 7.92 -23.55 -1.43
N ALA A 189 8.32 -24.03 -2.61
CA ALA A 189 7.73 -25.20 -3.27
C ALA A 189 6.20 -25.16 -3.25
N ILE A 190 5.61 -24.05 -3.72
CA ILE A 190 4.16 -23.80 -3.69
C ILE A 190 3.43 -24.75 -4.65
N ASP A 191 2.39 -25.43 -4.16
CA ASP A 191 1.50 -26.29 -4.96
C ASP A 191 0.42 -25.49 -5.68
N LYS A 192 -0.09 -24.43 -5.02
CA LYS A 192 -1.19 -23.61 -5.55
C LYS A 192 -1.01 -22.13 -5.24
N THR A 193 -1.07 -21.31 -6.27
CA THR A 193 -1.13 -19.84 -6.16
C THR A 193 -2.55 -19.35 -6.43
N VAL A 194 -3.06 -18.49 -5.57
CA VAL A 194 -4.37 -17.83 -5.72
C VAL A 194 -4.16 -16.32 -5.67
N THR A 195 -4.54 -15.64 -6.75
CA THR A 195 -4.49 -14.18 -6.87
C THR A 195 -5.92 -13.64 -6.92
N THR A 196 -6.25 -12.70 -6.04
CA THR A 196 -7.60 -12.11 -5.98
C THR A 196 -7.72 -10.78 -6.72
N GLY A 197 -6.67 -10.43 -7.46
CA GLY A 197 -6.56 -9.15 -8.16
C GLY A 197 -6.06 -8.00 -7.26
N PHE A 198 -5.59 -6.95 -7.92
CA PHE A 198 -5.03 -5.76 -7.25
C PHE A 198 -5.98 -4.56 -7.28
N ALA A 199 -7.16 -4.69 -7.90
CA ALA A 199 -8.10 -3.59 -8.05
C ALA A 199 -8.75 -3.18 -6.71
N ARG A 200 -8.84 -1.87 -6.47
CA ARG A 200 -9.48 -1.28 -5.30
C ARG A 200 -10.57 -0.31 -5.74
N ALA A 201 -11.77 -0.83 -6.00
CA ALA A 201 -12.90 -0.05 -6.52
C ALA A 201 -13.30 1.14 -5.61
N ASN A 202 -13.09 1.00 -4.30
CA ASN A 202 -13.41 2.03 -3.31
C ASN A 202 -12.29 3.07 -3.09
N LEU A 203 -11.14 2.98 -3.79
CA LEU A 203 -10.00 3.87 -3.62
C LEU A 203 -9.77 4.72 -4.87
N ALA A 204 -10.10 6.00 -4.81
CA ALA A 204 -9.83 6.96 -5.89
C ALA A 204 -8.37 7.45 -5.83
N ILE A 205 -7.61 7.27 -6.92
CA ILE A 205 -6.20 7.71 -7.00
C ILE A 205 -6.13 9.05 -7.73
N LYS A 206 -5.47 10.03 -7.11
CA LYS A 206 -5.30 11.38 -7.65
C LYS A 206 -3.82 11.76 -7.66
N ILE A 207 -3.40 12.47 -8.72
CA ILE A 207 -2.04 13.02 -8.83
C ILE A 207 -2.15 14.51 -9.15
N GLU A 208 -1.61 15.34 -8.24
CA GLU A 208 -1.48 16.78 -8.41
C GLU A 208 -0.04 17.12 -8.82
N LYS A 209 0.12 17.84 -9.94
CA LYS A 209 1.42 18.14 -10.54
C LYS A 209 1.73 19.64 -10.52
N GLY A 210 3.00 20.00 -10.44
CA GLY A 210 3.46 21.36 -10.65
C GLY A 210 3.33 22.31 -9.46
N LEU A 211 3.00 21.80 -8.26
CA LEU A 211 2.94 22.57 -7.03
C LEU A 211 4.35 22.84 -6.48
N SER A 212 4.58 24.06 -5.98
CA SER A 212 5.77 24.35 -5.16
C SER A 212 5.65 23.70 -3.78
N ASP A 213 6.75 23.57 -3.04
CA ASP A 213 6.71 22.98 -1.69
C ASP A 213 5.77 23.78 -0.75
N ALA A 214 5.72 25.10 -0.90
CA ALA A 214 4.78 25.95 -0.15
C ALA A 214 3.32 25.70 -0.55
N ASP A 215 3.06 25.52 -1.85
CA ASP A 215 1.71 25.24 -2.35
C ASP A 215 1.25 23.83 -1.96
N LYS A 216 2.15 22.84 -1.96
CA LYS A 216 1.86 21.49 -1.45
C LYS A 216 1.41 21.54 0.01
N LYS A 217 2.14 22.28 0.88
CA LYS A 217 1.77 22.44 2.29
C LYS A 217 0.39 23.10 2.45
N LYS A 218 0.11 24.19 1.68
CA LYS A 218 -1.21 24.84 1.69
C LYS A 218 -2.32 23.91 1.21
N TYR A 219 -2.05 23.14 0.15
CA TYR A 219 -2.98 22.13 -0.36
C TYR A 219 -3.38 21.14 0.72
N ILE A 220 -2.38 20.57 1.44
CA ILE A 220 -2.60 19.59 2.51
C ILE A 220 -3.47 20.20 3.63
N VAL A 221 -3.15 21.42 4.12
CA VAL A 221 -3.95 22.08 5.17
C VAL A 221 -5.38 22.29 4.72
N SER A 222 -5.58 22.78 3.49
CA SER A 222 -6.92 22.97 2.93
C SER A 222 -7.68 21.66 2.76
N TYR A 223 -6.99 20.62 2.29
CA TYR A 223 -7.56 19.29 2.10
C TYR A 223 -8.05 18.72 3.42
N VAL A 224 -7.20 18.68 4.45
CA VAL A 224 -7.56 18.14 5.78
C VAL A 224 -8.71 18.93 6.41
N LYS A 225 -8.73 20.26 6.29
CA LYS A 225 -9.85 21.10 6.77
C LYS A 225 -11.17 20.78 6.07
N ASN A 226 -11.14 20.47 4.77
CA ASN A 226 -12.34 20.09 4.03
C ASN A 226 -12.80 18.65 4.35
N HIS A 227 -11.97 17.86 5.04
CA HIS A 227 -12.23 16.49 5.49
C HIS A 227 -12.16 16.39 7.02
N ALA A 228 -12.75 17.36 7.72
CA ALA A 228 -12.61 17.54 9.17
C ALA A 228 -13.10 16.34 10.00
N ASN A 229 -14.02 15.53 9.45
CA ASN A 229 -14.56 14.33 10.11
C ASN A 229 -13.86 13.04 9.67
N ASP A 230 -12.92 13.14 8.75
CA ASP A 230 -12.21 11.99 8.18
C ASP A 230 -10.83 11.82 8.82
N VAL A 231 -10.42 10.57 8.99
CA VAL A 231 -9.09 10.22 9.48
C VAL A 231 -8.15 9.98 8.31
N GLY A 232 -6.93 10.51 8.37
CA GLY A 232 -5.98 10.39 7.28
C GLY A 232 -4.53 10.17 7.67
N ILE A 233 -3.74 9.75 6.67
CA ILE A 233 -2.29 9.58 6.77
C ILE A 233 -1.62 10.51 5.76
N ILE A 234 -0.54 11.19 6.16
CA ILE A 234 0.27 12.03 5.27
C ILE A 234 1.70 11.52 5.27
N TYR A 235 2.16 11.04 4.12
CA TYR A 235 3.54 10.62 3.95
C TYR A 235 4.45 11.75 3.50
N ALA A 236 5.59 11.91 4.19
CA ALA A 236 6.62 12.87 3.87
C ALA A 236 7.99 12.18 3.80
N GLY A 237 8.82 12.57 2.84
CA GLY A 237 10.06 11.86 2.53
C GLY A 237 11.20 12.04 3.54
N THR A 238 11.11 12.95 4.52
CA THR A 238 12.16 13.19 5.53
C THR A 238 11.58 13.47 6.91
N ARG A 239 12.33 13.13 7.97
CA ARG A 239 11.99 13.43 9.37
C ARG A 239 11.66 14.91 9.57
N LYS A 240 12.50 15.81 9.05
CA LYS A 240 12.30 17.26 9.13
C LYS A 240 10.97 17.71 8.50
N LYS A 241 10.61 17.19 7.34
CA LYS A 241 9.31 17.52 6.70
C LYS A 241 8.12 16.99 7.51
N VAL A 242 8.27 15.85 8.18
CA VAL A 242 7.26 15.31 9.09
C VAL A 242 7.03 16.26 10.25
N ASP A 243 8.10 16.69 10.94
CA ASP A 243 8.01 17.60 12.08
C ASP A 243 7.39 18.94 11.68
N GLU A 244 7.91 19.58 10.61
CA GLU A 244 7.41 20.85 10.10
C GLU A 244 5.94 20.82 9.70
N LEU A 245 5.49 19.74 9.03
CA LEU A 245 4.12 19.62 8.56
C LEU A 245 3.15 19.33 9.70
N SER A 246 3.53 18.45 10.64
CA SER A 246 2.74 18.16 11.82
C SER A 246 2.52 19.42 12.68
N GLU A 247 3.58 20.19 12.91
CA GLU A 247 3.50 21.47 13.65
C GLU A 247 2.57 22.46 12.94
N MET A 248 2.72 22.64 11.62
CA MET A 248 1.87 23.54 10.82
C MET A 248 0.40 23.14 10.86
N LEU A 249 0.08 21.85 10.83
CA LEU A 249 -1.29 21.34 10.96
C LEU A 249 -1.88 21.65 12.34
N ASN A 250 -1.12 21.40 13.40
CA ASN A 250 -1.55 21.72 14.77
C ASN A 250 -1.77 23.24 14.98
N GLN A 251 -0.88 24.08 14.45
CA GLN A 251 -1.05 25.54 14.44
C GLN A 251 -2.30 25.99 13.63
N SER A 252 -2.74 25.18 12.68
CA SER A 252 -3.94 25.42 11.88
C SER A 252 -5.23 24.90 12.52
N GLY A 253 -5.15 24.37 13.75
CA GLY A 253 -6.29 23.82 14.53
C GLY A 253 -6.67 22.38 14.14
N ILE A 254 -5.75 21.62 13.53
CA ILE A 254 -5.93 20.21 13.16
C ILE A 254 -5.14 19.36 14.14
N THR A 255 -5.77 18.36 14.78
CA THR A 255 -5.07 17.44 15.69
C THR A 255 -4.19 16.48 14.87
N ALA A 256 -2.88 16.76 14.78
CA ALA A 256 -1.94 16.02 13.97
C ALA A 256 -0.85 15.36 14.81
N GLY A 257 -0.77 14.01 14.74
CA GLY A 257 0.36 13.24 15.25
C GLY A 257 1.55 13.23 14.28
N ARG A 258 2.72 12.83 14.75
CA ARG A 258 3.93 12.64 13.92
C ARG A 258 4.57 11.29 14.20
N TYR A 259 5.17 10.69 13.15
CA TYR A 259 5.84 9.40 13.29
C TYR A 259 7.04 9.27 12.34
N HIS A 260 8.22 8.99 12.87
CA HIS A 260 9.43 8.69 12.08
C HIS A 260 10.48 7.95 12.92
N ALA A 261 11.41 7.26 12.27
CA ALA A 261 12.45 6.44 12.92
C ALA A 261 13.41 7.22 13.87
N GLY A 262 13.46 8.55 13.81
CA GLY A 262 14.26 9.37 14.72
C GLY A 262 13.60 9.64 16.07
N MET A 263 12.38 9.17 16.31
CA MET A 263 11.67 9.29 17.60
C MET A 263 12.06 8.14 18.53
N SER A 264 11.96 8.34 19.86
CA SER A 264 12.10 7.25 20.81
C SER A 264 10.98 6.21 20.66
N ASP A 265 11.21 4.98 21.11
CA ASP A 265 10.23 3.91 21.02
C ASP A 265 8.92 4.29 21.74
N SER A 266 9.03 4.89 22.95
CA SER A 266 7.86 5.36 23.69
C SER A 266 7.08 6.46 22.95
N ALA A 267 7.77 7.38 22.29
CA ALA A 267 7.13 8.43 21.51
C ALA A 267 6.47 7.86 20.23
N ARG A 268 7.07 6.85 19.60
CA ARG A 268 6.48 6.15 18.45
C ARG A 268 5.23 5.38 18.87
N GLU A 269 5.29 4.68 20.00
CA GLU A 269 4.14 3.95 20.54
C GLU A 269 3.00 4.89 20.91
N ALA A 270 3.29 6.00 21.59
CA ALA A 270 2.29 7.01 21.93
C ALA A 270 1.63 7.61 20.67
N ALA A 271 2.42 7.93 19.62
CA ALA A 271 1.90 8.46 18.37
C ALA A 271 1.02 7.43 17.63
N GLN A 272 1.44 6.17 17.62
CA GLN A 272 0.67 5.09 17.02
C GLN A 272 -0.64 4.86 17.75
N ASN A 273 -0.60 4.77 19.08
CA ASN A 273 -1.79 4.59 19.90
C ASN A 273 -2.74 5.78 19.74
N GLY A 274 -2.25 7.03 19.81
CA GLY A 274 -3.08 8.22 19.61
C GLY A 274 -3.78 8.22 18.25
N PHE A 275 -3.12 7.73 17.18
CA PHE A 275 -3.77 7.57 15.88
C PHE A 275 -4.79 6.42 15.88
N LEU A 276 -4.48 5.28 16.49
CA LEU A 276 -5.39 4.13 16.57
C LEU A 276 -6.66 4.44 17.40
N TYR A 277 -6.51 5.22 18.48
CA TYR A 277 -7.61 5.60 19.38
C TYR A 277 -8.38 6.85 18.98
N ASP A 278 -8.13 7.41 17.77
CA ASP A 278 -8.77 8.62 17.24
C ASP A 278 -8.42 9.92 18.01
N ASP A 279 -7.33 9.95 18.79
CA ASP A 279 -6.82 11.17 19.42
C ASP A 279 -6.25 12.15 18.39
N PHE A 280 -5.75 11.64 17.26
CA PHE A 280 -5.29 12.41 16.11
C PHE A 280 -6.22 12.21 14.92
N GLN A 281 -6.68 13.32 14.33
CA GLN A 281 -7.39 13.31 13.06
C GLN A 281 -6.47 12.85 11.92
N VAL A 282 -5.19 13.23 11.98
CA VAL A 282 -4.22 12.91 10.94
C VAL A 282 -2.88 12.54 11.56
N ILE A 283 -2.18 11.60 10.95
CA ILE A 283 -0.78 11.33 11.28
C ILE A 283 0.12 11.71 10.12
N VAL A 284 1.17 12.49 10.39
CA VAL A 284 2.23 12.82 9.43
C VAL A 284 3.41 11.91 9.68
N ALA A 285 3.86 11.19 8.65
CA ALA A 285 4.87 10.16 8.86
C ALA A 285 5.85 10.00 7.70
N THR A 286 7.00 9.37 7.96
CA THR A 286 7.82 8.74 6.94
C THR A 286 7.26 7.34 6.62
N ASN A 287 7.85 6.64 5.63
CA ASN A 287 7.55 5.24 5.32
C ASN A 287 7.72 4.28 6.53
N ALA A 288 8.42 4.71 7.60
CA ALA A 288 8.51 3.95 8.84
C ALA A 288 7.14 3.75 9.53
N PHE A 289 6.15 4.62 9.26
CA PHE A 289 4.76 4.44 9.67
C PHE A 289 4.02 3.69 8.59
N GLY A 290 4.09 2.41 8.67
CA GLY A 290 3.54 1.66 7.56
C GLY A 290 3.08 0.28 7.93
N MET A 291 3.91 -0.70 7.75
CA MET A 291 3.60 -2.09 8.06
C MET A 291 3.10 -2.19 9.51
N GLY A 292 2.02 -2.92 9.74
CA GLY A 292 1.45 -3.13 11.08
C GLY A 292 0.34 -2.17 11.53
N ILE A 293 0.00 -1.14 10.77
CA ILE A 293 -1.14 -0.28 11.07
C ILE A 293 -2.41 -0.88 10.48
N ASN A 294 -3.29 -1.39 11.37
CA ASN A 294 -4.56 -1.99 10.97
C ASN A 294 -5.77 -1.11 11.34
N LYS A 295 -5.69 0.19 11.07
CA LYS A 295 -6.82 1.11 11.23
C LYS A 295 -7.72 1.05 10.01
N THR A 296 -8.98 0.64 10.18
CA THR A 296 -9.89 0.35 9.05
C THR A 296 -10.55 1.60 8.47
N ASN A 297 -10.74 2.65 9.28
CA ASN A 297 -11.48 3.85 8.94
C ASN A 297 -10.62 5.02 8.40
N VAL A 298 -9.46 4.75 7.83
CA VAL A 298 -8.66 5.76 7.13
C VAL A 298 -9.35 6.14 5.82
N ARG A 299 -9.71 7.43 5.66
CA ARG A 299 -10.44 7.92 4.48
C ARG A 299 -9.54 8.47 3.40
N TYR A 300 -8.34 8.93 3.75
CA TYR A 300 -7.39 9.44 2.77
C TYR A 300 -5.94 9.18 3.13
N VAL A 301 -5.12 9.02 2.09
CA VAL A 301 -3.66 8.99 2.18
C VAL A 301 -3.09 10.07 1.25
N LEU A 302 -2.33 11.00 1.82
CA LEU A 302 -1.67 12.06 1.06
C LEU A 302 -0.17 11.82 1.00
N HIS A 303 0.43 12.00 -0.16
CA HIS A 303 1.88 11.95 -0.34
C HIS A 303 2.43 13.36 -0.63
N LEU A 304 3.09 13.96 0.36
CA LEU A 304 3.84 15.22 0.18
C LEU A 304 5.07 14.99 -0.70
N THR A 305 5.63 13.78 -0.66
CA THR A 305 6.79 13.35 -1.42
C THR A 305 6.48 12.01 -2.10
N MET A 306 6.84 11.86 -3.35
CA MET A 306 6.65 10.62 -4.11
C MET A 306 7.46 9.47 -3.50
N PRO A 307 6.87 8.27 -3.28
CA PRO A 307 7.60 7.07 -2.88
C PRO A 307 8.63 6.62 -3.91
N GLY A 308 9.53 5.74 -3.51
CA GLY A 308 10.60 5.21 -4.38
C GLY A 308 10.14 4.18 -5.40
N SER A 309 8.99 3.52 -5.17
CA SER A 309 8.48 2.45 -6.03
C SER A 309 6.96 2.41 -6.07
N ILE A 310 6.39 1.73 -7.07
CA ILE A 310 4.95 1.49 -7.19
C ILE A 310 4.46 0.56 -6.08
N GLU A 311 5.24 -0.44 -5.69
CA GLU A 311 4.91 -1.36 -4.61
C GLU A 311 4.77 -0.62 -3.27
N ALA A 312 5.73 0.23 -2.92
CA ALA A 312 5.66 1.05 -1.72
C ALA A 312 4.44 1.99 -1.76
N TYR A 313 4.22 2.65 -2.90
CA TYR A 313 3.04 3.49 -3.11
C TYR A 313 1.74 2.72 -2.93
N TYR A 314 1.62 1.55 -3.55
CA TYR A 314 0.44 0.70 -3.48
C TYR A 314 0.16 0.21 -2.05
N GLN A 315 1.18 -0.18 -1.30
CA GLN A 315 1.04 -0.54 0.12
C GLN A 315 0.61 0.64 1.00
N GLU A 316 1.18 1.83 0.74
CA GLU A 316 0.86 3.04 1.51
C GLU A 316 -0.58 3.51 1.25
N ILE A 317 -1.02 3.59 -0.01
CA ILE A 317 -2.40 3.96 -0.35
C ILE A 317 -3.41 2.88 0.06
N GLY A 318 -3.00 1.62 0.08
CA GLY A 318 -3.80 0.49 0.51
C GLY A 318 -4.26 0.55 1.97
N ARG A 319 -3.73 1.50 2.77
CA ARG A 319 -4.20 1.76 4.16
C ARG A 319 -5.54 2.46 4.20
N ALA A 320 -5.90 3.19 3.14
CA ALA A 320 -7.21 3.83 3.06
C ALA A 320 -8.30 2.83 2.66
N GLY A 321 -9.48 2.99 3.25
CA GLY A 321 -10.69 2.27 2.87
C GLY A 321 -10.65 0.75 3.09
N ARG A 322 -9.98 0.27 4.12
CA ARG A 322 -9.96 -1.17 4.44
C ARG A 322 -11.32 -1.73 4.83
N ASP A 323 -12.21 -0.88 5.32
CA ASP A 323 -13.60 -1.19 5.62
C ASP A 323 -14.52 -1.23 4.38
N GLY A 324 -13.99 -0.97 3.18
CA GLY A 324 -14.75 -0.96 1.93
C GLY A 324 -15.39 0.38 1.58
N LEU A 325 -15.36 1.36 2.49
CA LEU A 325 -15.95 2.68 2.24
C LEU A 325 -15.09 3.52 1.28
N PRO A 326 -15.72 4.47 0.54
CA PRO A 326 -15.02 5.34 -0.40
C PRO A 326 -13.86 6.07 0.27
N SER A 327 -12.70 6.05 -0.38
CA SER A 327 -11.47 6.62 0.14
C SER A 327 -10.64 7.20 -1.01
N GLU A 328 -9.68 8.07 -0.67
CA GLU A 328 -8.88 8.78 -1.67
C GLU A 328 -7.38 8.67 -1.36
N SER A 329 -6.58 8.57 -2.41
CA SER A 329 -5.14 8.81 -2.34
C SER A 329 -4.76 10.01 -3.21
N VAL A 330 -3.95 10.93 -2.68
CA VAL A 330 -3.47 12.09 -3.45
C VAL A 330 -1.95 12.15 -3.41
N LEU A 331 -1.31 12.01 -4.57
CA LEU A 331 0.13 12.18 -4.74
C LEU A 331 0.41 13.62 -5.20
N LEU A 332 1.13 14.40 -4.40
CA LEU A 332 1.60 15.74 -4.75
C LEU A 332 2.98 15.64 -5.42
N TYR A 333 2.97 15.31 -6.71
CA TYR A 333 4.19 15.03 -7.47
C TYR A 333 5.02 16.26 -7.80
N SER A 334 6.33 16.12 -7.67
CA SER A 334 7.32 17.11 -8.08
C SER A 334 8.60 16.41 -8.59
N ALA A 335 9.23 16.95 -9.63
CA ALA A 335 10.49 16.41 -10.14
C ALA A 335 11.66 16.42 -9.11
N ARG A 336 11.56 17.23 -8.04
CA ARG A 336 12.51 17.21 -6.93
C ARG A 336 12.44 15.93 -6.11
N ASP A 337 11.25 15.28 -6.11
CA ASP A 337 11.06 14.03 -5.37
C ASP A 337 11.95 12.92 -5.95
N ILE A 338 12.16 12.91 -7.26
CA ILE A 338 13.09 11.97 -7.94
C ILE A 338 14.52 12.13 -7.43
N GLN A 339 14.99 13.38 -7.29
CA GLN A 339 16.34 13.65 -6.79
C GLN A 339 16.49 13.20 -5.33
N LEU A 340 15.45 13.40 -4.51
CA LEU A 340 15.44 12.94 -3.14
C LEU A 340 15.50 11.40 -3.05
N GLN A 341 14.70 10.70 -3.87
CA GLN A 341 14.73 9.23 -3.90
C GLN A 341 16.08 8.70 -4.40
N ARG A 342 16.67 9.30 -5.42
CA ARG A 342 18.03 8.95 -5.85
C ARG A 342 19.06 9.13 -4.73
N PHE A 343 18.98 10.25 -4.01
CA PHE A 343 19.83 10.47 -2.85
C PHE A 343 19.71 9.35 -1.81
N PHE A 344 18.51 8.84 -1.54
CA PHE A 344 18.33 7.71 -0.63
C PHE A 344 18.92 6.41 -1.18
N ILE A 345 18.76 6.13 -2.47
CA ILE A 345 19.36 4.97 -3.11
C ILE A 345 20.89 5.02 -3.07
N ASP A 346 21.47 6.18 -3.39
CA ASP A 346 22.93 6.39 -3.43
C ASP A 346 23.58 6.34 -2.03
N ASN A 347 22.81 6.62 -0.94
CA ASN A 347 23.26 6.58 0.45
C ASN A 347 22.66 5.39 1.24
N SER A 348 22.15 4.38 0.57
CA SER A 348 21.68 3.13 1.18
C SER A 348 22.84 2.37 1.82
N GLU A 349 22.57 1.62 2.89
CA GLU A 349 23.55 0.72 3.53
C GLU A 349 23.96 -0.41 2.59
N ASN A 350 23.04 -0.89 1.75
CA ASN A 350 23.33 -1.87 0.71
C ASN A 350 23.95 -1.19 -0.51
N GLN A 351 25.26 -1.40 -0.71
CA GLN A 351 26.03 -0.84 -1.81
C GLN A 351 26.23 -1.81 -3.00
N GLU A 352 25.53 -2.93 -3.03
CA GLU A 352 25.61 -3.87 -4.15
C GLU A 352 25.09 -3.21 -5.44
N ALA A 353 25.83 -3.37 -6.53
CA ALA A 353 25.48 -2.79 -7.82
C ALA A 353 24.12 -3.29 -8.34
N THR A 354 23.79 -4.56 -8.09
CA THR A 354 22.50 -5.19 -8.43
C THR A 354 21.34 -4.57 -7.66
N TYR A 355 21.49 -4.36 -6.36
CA TYR A 355 20.49 -3.69 -5.52
C TYR A 355 20.24 -2.26 -6.02
N ARG A 356 21.30 -1.48 -6.19
CA ARG A 356 21.21 -0.10 -6.68
C ARG A 356 20.53 -0.02 -8.05
N HIS A 357 20.87 -0.91 -8.97
CA HIS A 357 20.26 -0.98 -10.30
C HIS A 357 18.74 -1.26 -10.20
N ASN A 358 18.33 -2.21 -9.36
CA ASN A 358 16.93 -2.56 -9.16
C ASN A 358 16.14 -1.39 -8.56
N GLU A 359 16.66 -0.71 -7.55
CA GLU A 359 15.99 0.44 -6.93
C GLU A 359 15.86 1.63 -7.90
N LEU A 360 16.87 1.88 -8.73
CA LEU A 360 16.76 2.90 -9.79
C LEU A 360 15.71 2.55 -10.83
N LYS A 361 15.56 1.27 -11.19
CA LYS A 361 14.50 0.79 -12.09
C LYS A 361 13.12 0.99 -11.47
N LYS A 362 12.90 0.62 -10.21
CA LYS A 362 11.64 0.85 -9.49
C LYS A 362 11.29 2.34 -9.42
N LEU A 363 12.27 3.20 -9.14
CA LEU A 363 12.08 4.65 -9.13
C LEU A 363 11.68 5.18 -10.50
N GLN A 364 12.23 4.62 -11.57
CA GLN A 364 11.86 4.97 -12.93
C GLN A 364 10.40 4.58 -13.23
N GLU A 365 9.97 3.38 -12.87
CA GLU A 365 8.58 2.93 -13.02
C GLU A 365 7.61 3.83 -12.22
N MET A 366 7.95 4.20 -10.99
CA MET A 366 7.15 5.12 -10.18
C MET A 366 7.10 6.53 -10.79
N THR A 367 8.19 6.98 -11.43
CA THR A 367 8.23 8.27 -12.15
C THR A 367 7.34 8.23 -13.39
N ALA A 368 7.36 7.12 -14.12
CA ALA A 368 6.51 6.88 -15.27
C ALA A 368 5.03 6.86 -14.86
N PHE A 369 4.68 6.14 -13.79
CA PHE A 369 3.34 6.18 -13.20
C PHE A 369 2.89 7.60 -12.87
N ALA A 370 3.74 8.40 -12.23
CA ALA A 370 3.41 9.78 -11.89
C ALA A 370 3.24 10.69 -13.13
N ALA A 371 3.82 10.33 -14.28
CA ALA A 371 3.76 11.10 -15.52
C ALA A 371 2.63 10.67 -16.46
N THR A 372 2.18 9.41 -16.38
CA THR A 372 1.21 8.81 -17.32
C THR A 372 -0.10 9.59 -17.46
N GLN A 373 -0.76 9.42 -18.59
CA GLN A 373 -2.13 9.86 -18.86
C GLN A 373 -3.13 8.69 -18.95
N MET A 374 -2.66 7.46 -18.81
CA MET A 374 -3.51 6.28 -18.68
C MET A 374 -4.29 6.33 -17.36
N CYS A 375 -5.34 5.52 -17.25
CA CYS A 375 -6.02 5.30 -15.98
C CYS A 375 -5.01 4.89 -14.90
N LEU A 376 -4.97 5.61 -13.77
CA LEU A 376 -3.96 5.38 -12.73
C LEU A 376 -4.10 4.02 -12.06
N GLN A 377 -5.33 3.55 -11.83
CA GLN A 377 -5.54 2.20 -11.29
C GLN A 377 -5.10 1.14 -12.29
N ARG A 378 -5.51 1.26 -13.56
CA ARG A 378 -5.12 0.31 -14.60
C ARG A 378 -3.60 0.23 -14.75
N TYR A 379 -2.89 1.37 -14.65
CA TYR A 379 -1.42 1.38 -14.71
C TYR A 379 -0.79 0.54 -13.58
N ILE A 380 -1.26 0.72 -12.33
CA ILE A 380 -0.77 -0.06 -11.18
C ILE A 380 -1.07 -1.56 -11.37
N ILE A 381 -2.26 -1.88 -11.84
CA ILE A 381 -2.69 -3.27 -12.04
C ILE A 381 -1.88 -3.95 -13.14
N GLN A 382 -1.61 -3.24 -14.24
CA GLN A 382 -0.71 -3.73 -15.30
C GLN A 382 0.74 -3.91 -14.81
N TYR A 383 1.21 -3.08 -13.88
CA TYR A 383 2.51 -3.25 -13.24
C TYR A 383 2.61 -4.59 -12.48
N PHE A 384 1.52 -5.06 -11.88
CA PHE A 384 1.45 -6.36 -11.21
C PHE A 384 1.09 -7.54 -12.13
N GLY A 385 1.00 -7.32 -13.45
CA GLY A 385 0.75 -8.39 -14.43
C GLY A 385 -0.71 -8.66 -14.78
N GLU A 386 -1.65 -7.85 -14.25
CA GLU A 386 -3.07 -7.97 -14.56
C GLU A 386 -3.54 -6.83 -15.47
N ASP A 387 -4.76 -6.89 -15.98
CA ASP A 387 -5.40 -5.79 -16.73
C ASP A 387 -6.83 -5.56 -16.25
N MET A 388 -7.30 -4.33 -16.40
CA MET A 388 -8.66 -3.93 -16.08
C MET A 388 -9.13 -2.83 -17.02
N ALA A 389 -10.44 -2.62 -17.10
CA ALA A 389 -11.01 -1.42 -17.71
C ALA A 389 -10.61 -0.15 -16.93
N ASP A 390 -10.72 1.01 -17.56
CA ASP A 390 -10.47 2.28 -16.89
C ASP A 390 -11.42 2.48 -15.70
N CYS A 391 -10.89 2.92 -14.55
CA CYS A 391 -11.63 2.97 -13.28
C CYS A 391 -12.72 4.07 -13.23
N GLY A 392 -12.71 5.05 -14.12
CA GLY A 392 -13.68 6.15 -14.19
C GLY A 392 -13.57 7.21 -13.07
N VAL A 393 -12.73 6.98 -12.03
CA VAL A 393 -12.71 7.84 -10.81
C VAL A 393 -11.36 8.49 -10.52
N CYS A 394 -10.27 8.03 -11.13
CA CYS A 394 -8.95 8.64 -10.93
C CYS A 394 -8.82 9.98 -11.68
N THR A 395 -7.80 10.77 -11.31
CA THR A 395 -7.56 12.09 -11.93
C THR A 395 -7.52 12.04 -13.46
N ASN A 396 -6.92 10.97 -14.02
CA ASN A 396 -6.78 10.84 -15.48
C ASN A 396 -8.09 10.43 -16.16
N CYS A 397 -8.95 9.64 -15.51
CA CYS A 397 -10.26 9.28 -16.05
C CYS A 397 -11.26 10.43 -15.97
N THR A 398 -11.17 11.27 -14.93
CA THR A 398 -12.07 12.42 -14.73
C THR A 398 -11.57 13.72 -15.38
N ASP A 399 -10.45 13.66 -16.08
CA ASP A 399 -9.87 14.80 -16.75
C ASP A 399 -10.60 15.06 -18.09
N GLU A 400 -11.43 16.11 -18.13
CA GLU A 400 -12.23 16.50 -19.28
C GLU A 400 -11.46 17.34 -20.32
N ARG A 401 -10.15 17.61 -20.11
CA ARG A 401 -9.36 18.38 -21.06
C ARG A 401 -9.28 17.69 -22.41
N ALA A 402 -9.35 18.49 -23.46
CA ALA A 402 -9.27 17.96 -24.82
C ALA A 402 -7.96 17.18 -25.06
N LEU A 403 -8.06 16.10 -25.82
CA LEU A 403 -6.93 15.35 -26.33
C LEU A 403 -6.46 16.02 -27.65
N TYR A 404 -5.20 16.32 -27.73
CA TYR A 404 -4.56 16.85 -28.93
C TYR A 404 -3.70 15.75 -29.59
N ASP A 405 -3.72 15.69 -30.91
CA ASP A 405 -2.78 14.88 -31.67
C ASP A 405 -1.38 15.54 -31.60
N VAL A 406 -0.45 14.84 -30.97
CA VAL A 406 0.93 15.26 -30.81
C VAL A 406 1.90 14.32 -31.56
N THR A 407 1.38 13.56 -32.52
CA THR A 407 2.15 12.56 -33.28
C THR A 407 3.40 13.15 -33.93
N VAL A 408 3.26 14.30 -34.56
CA VAL A 408 4.40 14.97 -35.23
C VAL A 408 5.45 15.41 -34.19
N ASP A 409 5.05 15.91 -33.04
CA ASP A 409 5.99 16.31 -32.01
C ASP A 409 6.67 15.10 -31.35
N ALA A 410 5.93 14.00 -31.16
CA ALA A 410 6.50 12.73 -30.75
C ALA A 410 7.53 12.22 -31.77
N GLN A 411 7.20 12.23 -33.07
CA GLN A 411 8.13 11.85 -34.11
C GLN A 411 9.41 12.69 -34.12
N LYS A 412 9.34 14.00 -33.82
CA LYS A 412 10.55 14.85 -33.69
C LYS A 412 11.45 14.36 -32.54
N VAL A 413 10.88 14.04 -31.38
CA VAL A 413 11.64 13.53 -30.23
C VAL A 413 12.23 12.16 -30.53
N LEU A 414 11.43 11.23 -31.04
CA LEU A 414 11.85 9.86 -31.38
C LEU A 414 12.95 9.87 -32.45
N SER A 415 12.77 10.66 -33.53
CA SER A 415 13.78 10.80 -34.58
C SER A 415 15.09 11.41 -34.06
N ASN A 416 15.00 12.36 -33.12
CA ASN A 416 16.20 12.95 -32.51
C ASN A 416 17.00 11.90 -31.75
N ILE A 417 16.35 11.08 -30.94
CA ILE A 417 17.00 10.01 -30.17
C ILE A 417 17.69 9.00 -31.13
N VAL A 418 16.97 8.53 -32.15
CA VAL A 418 17.55 7.61 -33.14
C VAL A 418 18.79 8.22 -33.80
N ARG A 419 18.75 9.49 -34.24
CA ARG A 419 19.88 10.15 -34.92
C ARG A 419 21.06 10.39 -33.98
N MET A 420 20.80 10.75 -32.70
CA MET A 420 21.87 10.89 -31.70
C MET A 420 22.58 9.55 -31.46
N SER A 421 21.81 8.46 -31.30
CA SER A 421 22.37 7.11 -31.11
C SER A 421 23.12 6.61 -32.34
N GLN A 422 22.59 6.82 -33.57
CA GLN A 422 23.27 6.45 -34.79
C GLN A 422 24.60 7.18 -35.01
N GLN A 423 24.72 8.43 -34.58
CA GLN A 423 25.93 9.21 -34.74
C GLN A 423 27.04 8.81 -33.79
N ARG A 424 26.72 8.24 -32.60
CA ARG A 424 27.70 7.98 -31.55
C ARG A 424 27.59 6.61 -30.90
N ASP A 425 26.69 5.76 -31.36
CA ASP A 425 26.42 4.42 -30.83
C ASP A 425 26.27 4.40 -29.29
N ASP A 426 25.51 5.38 -28.76
CA ASP A 426 25.30 5.55 -27.32
C ASP A 426 23.86 6.01 -27.06
N ALA A 427 23.42 5.87 -25.79
CA ALA A 427 22.14 6.35 -25.32
C ALA A 427 22.32 7.62 -24.46
N TYR A 428 21.45 8.60 -24.68
CA TYR A 428 21.59 9.93 -24.10
C TYR A 428 20.47 10.22 -23.10
N SER A 429 20.84 10.92 -22.03
CA SER A 429 19.89 11.31 -20.99
C SER A 429 18.82 12.27 -21.51
N ARG A 430 17.67 12.30 -20.83
CA ARG A 430 16.57 13.24 -21.13
C ARG A 430 17.07 14.68 -21.31
N THR A 431 17.96 15.15 -20.44
CA THR A 431 18.47 16.52 -20.49
C THR A 431 19.25 16.79 -21.78
N GLN A 432 20.05 15.86 -22.23
CA GLN A 432 20.82 15.98 -23.47
C GLN A 432 19.88 15.99 -24.69
N VAL A 433 18.92 15.07 -24.76
CA VAL A 433 17.91 15.01 -25.82
C VAL A 433 17.12 16.32 -25.92
N VAL A 434 16.64 16.83 -24.79
CA VAL A 434 15.89 18.10 -24.73
C VAL A 434 16.74 19.29 -25.16
N ASN A 435 18.02 19.34 -24.77
CA ASN A 435 18.92 20.43 -25.15
C ASN A 435 19.20 20.44 -26.67
N VAL A 436 19.41 19.26 -27.28
CA VAL A 436 19.60 19.15 -28.74
C VAL A 436 18.34 19.62 -29.47
N LEU A 437 17.16 19.15 -29.10
CA LEU A 437 15.88 19.57 -29.70
C LEU A 437 15.61 21.07 -29.55
N ARG A 438 16.10 21.70 -28.49
CA ARG A 438 15.97 23.13 -28.27
C ARG A 438 17.06 23.97 -28.95
N GLY A 439 18.07 23.33 -29.55
CA GLY A 439 19.21 24.04 -30.12
C GLY A 439 20.12 24.69 -29.05
N LYS A 440 20.24 24.07 -27.87
CA LYS A 440 21.07 24.56 -26.73
C LYS A 440 22.06 23.50 -26.30
N LEU A 441 23.01 23.19 -27.17
CA LEU A 441 24.07 22.24 -26.84
C LEU A 441 25.09 22.89 -25.88
N ALA A 442 25.50 22.18 -24.83
CA ALA A 442 26.53 22.64 -23.91
C ALA A 442 27.91 22.60 -24.63
N GLU A 443 28.82 23.53 -24.28
CA GLU A 443 30.15 23.64 -24.90
C GLU A 443 30.94 22.33 -24.82
N ASN A 444 30.86 21.63 -23.70
CA ASN A 444 31.50 20.34 -23.49
C ASN A 444 30.88 19.19 -24.31
N MET A 445 29.82 19.44 -25.08
CA MET A 445 29.18 18.49 -25.98
C MET A 445 29.32 18.86 -27.48
N LEU A 446 29.95 19.97 -27.83
CA LEU A 446 30.16 20.39 -29.24
C LEU A 446 30.94 19.34 -30.07
N TRP A 447 31.83 18.60 -29.40
CA TRP A 447 32.61 17.53 -30.05
C TRP A 447 31.72 16.36 -30.55
N THR A 448 30.47 16.24 -30.06
CA THR A 448 29.54 15.19 -30.51
C THR A 448 29.04 15.42 -31.93
N GLY A 449 29.04 16.65 -32.42
CA GLY A 449 28.50 17.06 -33.70
C GLY A 449 26.98 17.07 -33.76
N PHE A 450 26.28 17.06 -32.62
CA PHE A 450 24.82 17.07 -32.57
C PHE A 450 24.17 18.36 -33.04
N ASP A 451 24.93 19.44 -33.08
CA ASP A 451 24.56 20.71 -33.73
C ASP A 451 24.32 20.59 -35.23
N LYS A 452 24.86 19.54 -35.87
CA LYS A 452 24.69 19.25 -37.31
C LYS A 452 23.53 18.30 -37.61
N LEU A 453 22.88 17.76 -36.61
CA LEU A 453 21.72 16.90 -36.80
C LEU A 453 20.54 17.69 -37.40
N SER A 454 19.83 17.10 -38.35
CA SER A 454 18.61 17.70 -38.91
C SER A 454 17.51 17.94 -37.89
N THR A 455 17.65 17.32 -36.71
CA THR A 455 16.73 17.47 -35.54
C THR A 455 17.18 18.55 -34.55
N TYR A 456 18.37 19.14 -34.75
CA TYR A 456 18.86 20.19 -33.88
C TYR A 456 17.98 21.45 -33.93
N GLY A 457 17.47 21.88 -32.78
CA GLY A 457 16.64 23.06 -32.66
C GLY A 457 15.22 22.94 -33.25
N LEU A 458 14.74 21.75 -33.63
CA LEU A 458 13.38 21.56 -34.16
C LEU A 458 12.27 21.96 -33.22
N MET A 459 12.54 22.02 -31.91
CA MET A 459 11.59 22.37 -30.86
C MET A 459 12.09 23.55 -30.03
N ARG A 460 12.78 24.52 -30.67
CA ARG A 460 13.34 25.70 -30.00
C ARG A 460 12.30 26.57 -29.32
N ASP A 461 11.08 26.57 -29.85
CA ASP A 461 9.95 27.36 -29.35
C ASP A 461 9.31 26.76 -28.08
N TRP A 462 9.67 25.54 -27.76
CA TRP A 462 9.20 24.90 -26.52
C TRP A 462 10.05 25.33 -25.32
N SER A 463 9.37 25.65 -24.20
CA SER A 463 10.09 25.85 -22.94
C SER A 463 10.79 24.58 -22.49
N LEU A 464 11.89 24.69 -21.71
CA LEU A 464 12.59 23.56 -21.14
C LEU A 464 11.63 22.63 -20.36
N LYS A 465 10.75 23.25 -19.56
CA LYS A 465 9.77 22.52 -18.73
C LYS A 465 8.76 21.76 -19.60
N LYS A 466 8.20 22.40 -20.63
CA LYS A 466 7.22 21.79 -21.51
C LYS A 466 7.81 20.59 -22.25
N LEU A 467 9.02 20.74 -22.84
CA LEU A 467 9.65 19.66 -23.58
C LEU A 467 10.11 18.52 -22.69
N SER A 468 10.66 18.82 -21.51
CA SER A 468 11.00 17.78 -20.53
C SER A 468 9.79 16.97 -20.10
N SER A 469 8.67 17.62 -19.78
CA SER A 469 7.41 16.92 -19.43
C SER A 469 6.86 16.10 -20.58
N PHE A 470 7.06 16.53 -21.83
CA PHE A 470 6.65 15.76 -22.99
C PHE A 470 7.50 14.50 -23.19
N VAL A 471 8.82 14.60 -23.00
CA VAL A 471 9.70 13.42 -23.01
C VAL A 471 9.34 12.46 -21.88
N ASP A 472 9.07 12.97 -20.66
CA ASP A 472 8.61 12.14 -19.54
C ASP A 472 7.29 11.43 -19.86
N TYR A 473 6.36 12.10 -20.52
CA TYR A 473 5.14 11.49 -21.03
C TYR A 473 5.41 10.35 -22.04
N LEU A 474 6.31 10.56 -23.02
CA LEU A 474 6.67 9.54 -23.99
C LEU A 474 7.32 8.29 -23.35
N VAL A 475 8.08 8.48 -22.27
CA VAL A 475 8.61 7.39 -21.45
C VAL A 475 7.48 6.69 -20.71
N ALA A 476 6.62 7.45 -20.01
CA ALA A 476 5.53 6.93 -19.19
C ALA A 476 4.53 6.08 -19.97
N ASP A 477 4.21 6.51 -21.20
CA ASP A 477 3.29 5.79 -22.06
C ASP A 477 3.99 4.77 -22.99
N GLY A 478 5.26 4.46 -22.72
CA GLY A 478 5.99 3.37 -23.35
C GLY A 478 6.43 3.60 -24.80
N TYR A 479 6.52 4.85 -25.26
CA TYR A 479 7.10 5.18 -26.56
C TYR A 479 8.64 5.24 -26.55
N LEU A 480 9.20 5.44 -25.34
CA LEU A 480 10.63 5.46 -25.07
C LEU A 480 10.96 4.49 -23.95
N ASP A 481 12.04 3.74 -24.13
CA ASP A 481 12.66 2.94 -23.10
C ASP A 481 13.80 3.72 -22.45
N VAL A 482 14.07 3.44 -21.18
CA VAL A 482 15.19 4.01 -20.44
C VAL A 482 16.07 2.87 -19.97
N ALA A 483 17.34 2.92 -20.32
CA ALA A 483 18.30 1.87 -20.00
C ALA A 483 19.67 2.43 -19.62
N GLY A 484 20.48 1.59 -18.98
CA GLY A 484 21.85 1.89 -18.58
C GLY A 484 21.98 2.77 -17.35
N GLU A 485 23.20 2.82 -16.83
CA GLU A 485 23.57 3.53 -15.58
C GLU A 485 23.25 5.04 -15.61
N TYR A 486 23.29 5.64 -16.79
CA TYR A 486 23.05 7.07 -17.03
C TYR A 486 21.60 7.39 -17.46
N ASN A 487 20.67 6.43 -17.35
CA ASN A 487 19.27 6.57 -17.81
C ASN A 487 19.18 7.10 -19.25
N GLY A 488 19.90 6.45 -20.15
CA GLY A 488 19.88 6.76 -21.57
C GLY A 488 18.54 6.41 -22.19
N LEU A 489 18.03 7.27 -23.08
CA LEU A 489 16.78 7.07 -23.80
C LEU A 489 17.01 6.31 -25.09
N SER A 490 16.15 5.30 -25.35
CA SER A 490 16.06 4.59 -26.61
C SER A 490 14.61 4.51 -27.08
N VAL A 491 14.41 4.28 -28.37
CA VAL A 491 13.06 4.21 -28.94
C VAL A 491 12.52 2.79 -28.82
N SER A 492 11.40 2.62 -28.14
CA SER A 492 10.71 1.35 -27.95
C SER A 492 10.10 0.80 -29.25
N GLN A 493 9.63 -0.46 -29.24
CA GLN A 493 8.87 -1.03 -30.36
C GLN A 493 7.59 -0.21 -30.67
N LYS A 494 6.91 0.31 -29.63
CA LYS A 494 5.75 1.20 -29.77
C LYS A 494 6.17 2.54 -30.40
N GLY A 495 7.29 3.11 -30.00
CA GLY A 495 7.87 4.31 -30.60
C GLY A 495 8.25 4.13 -32.07
N ILE A 496 8.79 2.96 -32.46
CA ILE A 496 9.07 2.63 -33.87
C ILE A 496 7.79 2.63 -34.72
N GLN A 497 6.65 2.17 -34.16
CA GLN A 497 5.36 2.22 -34.88
C GLN A 497 4.91 3.67 -35.14
N VAL A 498 5.15 4.59 -34.19
CA VAL A 498 4.89 6.03 -34.37
C VAL A 498 5.77 6.62 -35.46
N LEU A 499 7.07 6.30 -35.45
CA LEU A 499 7.99 6.75 -36.52
C LEU A 499 7.59 6.24 -37.92
N ARG A 500 7.00 5.06 -37.98
CA ARG A 500 6.49 4.45 -39.25
C ARG A 500 5.09 4.95 -39.64
N GLY A 501 4.49 5.87 -38.85
CA GLY A 501 3.15 6.38 -39.12
C GLY A 501 2.01 5.36 -38.89
N LYS A 502 2.29 4.27 -38.19
CA LYS A 502 1.30 3.22 -37.91
C LYS A 502 0.52 3.47 -36.60
N LEU A 503 0.99 4.38 -35.77
CA LEU A 503 0.40 4.69 -34.47
C LEU A 503 0.38 6.22 -34.27
N THR A 504 -0.74 6.74 -33.81
CA THR A 504 -0.91 8.16 -33.41
C THR A 504 -0.62 8.32 -31.93
N VAL A 505 -0.09 9.48 -31.56
CA VAL A 505 0.16 9.87 -30.17
C VAL A 505 -0.78 11.02 -29.81
N THR A 506 -1.64 10.80 -28.82
CA THR A 506 -2.55 11.83 -28.33
C THR A 506 -2.19 12.20 -26.90
N MET A 507 -2.24 13.49 -26.56
CA MET A 507 -1.91 13.99 -25.24
C MET A 507 -2.88 15.09 -24.83
N ARG A 508 -3.25 15.13 -23.54
CA ARG A 508 -4.00 16.24 -22.97
C ARG A 508 -3.11 17.47 -22.79
N GLU A 509 -3.72 18.65 -22.87
CA GLU A 509 -3.00 19.90 -22.70
C GLU A 509 -2.23 19.96 -21.37
N ILE A 510 -0.96 20.36 -21.43
CA ILE A 510 -0.12 20.52 -20.23
C ILE A 510 -0.58 21.78 -19.50
N LYS A 511 -1.13 21.64 -18.27
CA LYS A 511 -1.46 22.80 -17.42
C LYS A 511 -0.21 23.66 -17.16
N VAL A 512 -0.17 24.84 -17.75
CA VAL A 512 0.70 25.93 -17.29
C VAL A 512 -0.13 26.72 -16.28
N LYS A 513 0.24 26.63 -14.99
CA LYS A 513 -0.39 27.23 -13.81
C LYS A 513 -1.60 28.12 -14.06
N GLU A 514 -2.77 27.65 -13.68
CA GLU A 514 -3.83 28.50 -13.16
C GLU A 514 -4.01 28.21 -11.66
N THR A 515 -4.25 29.26 -10.90
CA THR A 515 -4.51 29.19 -9.45
C THR A 515 -5.66 28.23 -9.18
N PRO A 516 -5.61 27.38 -8.14
CA PRO A 516 -6.65 26.40 -7.91
C PRO A 516 -8.00 27.07 -7.72
N GLU A 517 -8.92 26.86 -8.63
CA GLU A 517 -10.34 27.12 -8.41
C GLU A 517 -10.82 26.27 -7.24
N LYS A 518 -11.54 26.91 -6.34
CA LYS A 518 -12.21 26.25 -5.21
C LYS A 518 -13.17 25.20 -5.77
N SER A 519 -12.77 23.93 -5.77
CA SER A 519 -13.69 22.83 -6.03
C SER A 519 -14.73 22.83 -4.91
N ARG A 520 -15.93 23.25 -5.21
CA ARG A 520 -17.12 22.99 -4.40
C ARG A 520 -17.49 21.51 -4.55
N ALA A 521 -16.84 20.66 -3.84
CA ALA A 521 -17.35 19.32 -3.57
C ALA A 521 -18.11 19.39 -2.24
N SER A 522 -19.40 19.65 -2.31
CA SER A 522 -20.30 19.29 -1.22
C SER A 522 -20.47 17.77 -1.24
N LYS A 523 -19.57 17.03 -0.62
CA LYS A 523 -19.86 15.65 -0.25
C LYS A 523 -20.83 15.71 0.94
N LYS A 524 -22.02 15.12 0.79
CA LYS A 524 -22.87 14.74 1.92
C LYS A 524 -21.99 13.93 2.88
N ALA A 525 -22.04 14.26 4.16
CA ALA A 525 -21.44 13.46 5.21
C ALA A 525 -21.87 11.99 5.00
N VAL A 526 -20.92 11.08 4.98
CA VAL A 526 -21.18 9.65 4.92
C VAL A 526 -21.68 9.26 6.30
N GLY A 527 -22.99 9.06 6.46
CA GLY A 527 -23.66 8.73 7.73
C GLY A 527 -24.72 9.78 8.08
N GLY A 528 -25.93 9.34 8.48
CA GLY A 528 -26.99 10.18 9.02
C GLY A 528 -26.80 10.41 10.53
N ASP A 529 -27.74 11.14 11.16
CA ASP A 529 -27.69 11.45 12.62
C ASP A 529 -27.54 10.20 13.50
N LEU A 530 -28.15 9.07 13.12
CA LEU A 530 -28.01 7.80 13.84
C LEU A 530 -26.58 7.25 13.79
N PHE A 531 -25.89 7.36 12.66
CA PHE A 531 -24.50 6.94 12.57
C PHE A 531 -23.60 7.68 13.57
N GLU A 532 -23.76 8.99 13.70
CA GLU A 532 -22.98 9.79 14.66
C GLU A 532 -23.28 9.41 16.12
N LEU A 533 -24.54 9.09 16.44
CA LEU A 533 -24.91 8.58 17.75
C LEU A 533 -24.27 7.21 18.06
N LEU A 534 -24.28 6.29 17.08
CA LEU A 534 -23.63 4.98 17.20
C LEU A 534 -22.10 5.14 17.30
N ARG A 535 -21.51 6.08 16.57
CA ARG A 535 -20.08 6.41 16.64
C ARG A 535 -19.69 6.94 18.04
N ALA A 536 -20.51 7.80 18.63
CA ALA A 536 -20.33 8.29 19.99
C ALA A 536 -20.39 7.13 21.00
N GLN A 537 -21.38 6.23 20.89
CA GLN A 537 -21.50 5.05 21.75
C GLN A 537 -20.28 4.12 21.62
N ARG A 538 -19.79 3.89 20.40
CA ARG A 538 -18.56 3.13 20.16
C ARG A 538 -17.36 3.72 20.88
N THR A 539 -17.21 5.05 20.84
CA THR A 539 -16.11 5.76 21.51
C THR A 539 -16.13 5.57 23.02
N ILE A 540 -17.31 5.49 23.64
CA ILE A 540 -17.45 5.19 25.08
C ILE A 540 -16.88 3.81 25.38
N PHE A 541 -17.32 2.76 24.68
CA PHE A 541 -16.83 1.39 24.88
C PHE A 541 -15.33 1.25 24.58
N ALA A 542 -14.85 1.90 23.53
CA ALA A 542 -13.44 1.89 23.18
C ALA A 542 -12.57 2.40 24.35
N LYS A 543 -13.00 3.48 25.02
CA LYS A 543 -12.31 4.04 26.19
C LYS A 543 -12.41 3.14 27.43
N GLU A 544 -13.59 2.59 27.71
CA GLU A 544 -13.81 1.71 28.87
C GLU A 544 -12.98 0.43 28.80
N LEU A 545 -12.81 -0.11 27.59
CA LEU A 545 -12.10 -1.37 27.35
C LEU A 545 -10.63 -1.18 26.96
N ALA A 546 -10.18 0.07 26.86
CA ALA A 546 -8.85 0.41 26.32
C ALA A 546 -8.59 -0.25 24.95
N LEU A 547 -9.59 -0.26 24.07
CA LEU A 547 -9.53 -0.80 22.72
C LEU A 547 -9.63 0.30 21.66
N PRO A 548 -8.96 0.18 20.50
CA PRO A 548 -9.22 1.05 19.37
C PRO A 548 -10.70 1.02 18.94
N PRO A 549 -11.34 2.16 18.63
CA PRO A 549 -12.77 2.22 18.32
C PRO A 549 -13.22 1.27 17.22
N PHE A 550 -12.44 1.08 16.17
CA PHE A 550 -12.77 0.18 15.07
C PHE A 550 -12.80 -1.31 15.47
N MET A 551 -12.17 -1.69 16.60
CA MET A 551 -12.20 -3.07 17.12
C MET A 551 -13.54 -3.39 17.80
N VAL A 552 -14.24 -2.40 18.34
CA VAL A 552 -15.63 -2.56 18.80
C VAL A 552 -16.51 -2.83 17.59
N PHE A 553 -16.68 -1.84 16.71
CA PHE A 553 -17.32 -1.97 15.40
C PHE A 553 -16.63 -1.06 14.39
N SER A 554 -16.42 -1.55 13.15
CA SER A 554 -15.93 -0.72 12.04
C SER A 554 -16.97 0.32 11.62
N ASP A 555 -16.55 1.37 10.90
CA ASP A 555 -17.50 2.37 10.37
C ASP A 555 -18.53 1.72 9.44
N GLN A 556 -18.13 0.69 8.65
CA GLN A 556 -19.06 -0.06 7.81
C GLN A 556 -20.13 -0.76 8.63
N VAL A 557 -19.78 -1.37 9.77
CA VAL A 557 -20.73 -2.02 10.66
C VAL A 557 -21.69 -0.99 11.29
N LEU A 558 -21.19 0.18 11.68
CA LEU A 558 -22.04 1.26 12.19
C LEU A 558 -23.02 1.78 11.12
N MET A 559 -22.59 1.85 9.87
CA MET A 559 -23.49 2.19 8.75
C MET A 559 -24.56 1.12 8.54
N ASN A 560 -24.16 -0.16 8.52
CA ASN A 560 -25.09 -1.28 8.39
C ASN A 560 -26.13 -1.27 9.53
N LEU A 561 -25.71 -0.96 10.77
CA LEU A 561 -26.61 -0.81 11.93
C LEU A 561 -27.56 0.40 11.77
N ALA A 562 -27.06 1.52 11.26
CA ALA A 562 -27.86 2.72 11.02
C ALA A 562 -28.92 2.51 9.92
N ASP A 563 -28.61 1.70 8.93
CA ASP A 563 -29.53 1.35 7.83
C ASP A 563 -30.54 0.29 8.26
N ALA A 564 -30.08 -0.80 8.90
CA ALA A 564 -30.93 -1.93 9.30
C ALA A 564 -31.82 -1.63 10.50
N LYS A 565 -31.37 -0.75 11.42
CA LYS A 565 -32.06 -0.33 12.64
C LYS A 565 -32.63 -1.52 13.46
N PRO A 566 -31.78 -2.52 13.82
CA PRO A 566 -32.24 -3.66 14.59
C PRO A 566 -32.78 -3.25 15.94
N THR A 567 -33.84 -3.93 16.43
CA THR A 567 -34.51 -3.64 17.71
C THR A 567 -34.19 -4.65 18.80
N ASN A 568 -33.65 -5.81 18.42
CA ASN A 568 -33.27 -6.91 19.31
C ASN A 568 -31.97 -7.60 18.83
N LEU A 569 -31.39 -8.45 19.69
CA LEU A 569 -30.12 -9.14 19.39
C LEU A 569 -30.21 -10.08 18.20
N ALA A 570 -31.35 -10.73 17.97
CA ALA A 570 -31.53 -11.64 16.84
C ALA A 570 -31.48 -10.89 15.50
N GLU A 571 -32.10 -9.71 15.44
CA GLU A 571 -32.00 -8.82 14.27
C GLU A 571 -30.59 -8.26 14.11
N MET A 572 -29.92 -7.94 15.22
CA MET A 572 -28.55 -7.40 15.21
C MET A 572 -27.54 -8.43 14.67
N LEU A 573 -27.68 -9.71 14.97
CA LEU A 573 -26.85 -10.80 14.44
C LEU A 573 -27.01 -11.00 12.92
N ASN A 574 -28.09 -10.47 12.32
CA ASN A 574 -28.27 -10.45 10.88
C ASN A 574 -27.54 -9.29 10.19
N VAL A 575 -26.98 -8.36 10.97
CA VAL A 575 -26.20 -7.25 10.43
C VAL A 575 -24.79 -7.72 10.10
N SER A 576 -24.38 -7.58 8.84
CA SER A 576 -23.08 -8.03 8.35
C SER A 576 -21.92 -7.41 9.14
N GLY A 577 -21.00 -8.22 9.62
CA GLY A 577 -19.83 -7.85 10.41
C GLY A 577 -20.02 -7.89 11.92
N ILE A 578 -21.13 -8.46 12.41
CA ILE A 578 -21.43 -8.63 13.83
C ILE A 578 -21.44 -10.13 14.18
N GLY A 579 -20.38 -10.60 14.81
CA GLY A 579 -20.30 -11.97 15.35
C GLY A 579 -20.96 -12.09 16.73
N GLU A 580 -21.27 -13.32 17.15
CA GLU A 580 -21.98 -13.64 18.40
C GLU A 580 -21.34 -12.96 19.60
N LYS A 581 -20.02 -13.09 19.78
CA LYS A 581 -19.30 -12.50 20.93
C LYS A 581 -19.45 -10.98 21.02
N LYS A 582 -19.35 -10.27 19.89
CA LYS A 582 -19.51 -8.81 19.86
C LYS A 582 -20.96 -8.38 20.08
N ALA A 583 -21.92 -9.16 19.59
CA ALA A 583 -23.35 -8.94 19.86
C ALA A 583 -23.66 -9.10 21.36
N ASP A 584 -23.13 -10.12 22.00
CA ASP A 584 -23.31 -10.35 23.45
C ASP A 584 -22.66 -9.23 24.27
N GLN A 585 -21.46 -8.82 23.92
CA GLN A 585 -20.69 -7.84 24.68
C GLN A 585 -21.21 -6.41 24.52
N PHE A 586 -21.56 -5.99 23.31
CA PHE A 586 -21.89 -4.59 22.98
C PHE A 586 -23.35 -4.38 22.58
N GLY A 587 -24.04 -5.43 22.11
CA GLY A 587 -25.30 -5.32 21.39
C GLY A 587 -26.38 -4.55 22.14
N GLN A 588 -26.59 -4.79 23.44
CA GLN A 588 -27.66 -4.16 24.22
C GLN A 588 -27.56 -2.62 24.25
N ALA A 589 -26.34 -2.09 24.35
CA ALA A 589 -26.13 -0.65 24.39
C ALA A 589 -26.35 0.02 23.05
N PHE A 590 -25.91 -0.63 21.95
CA PHE A 590 -26.16 -0.13 20.60
C PHE A 590 -27.66 -0.22 20.25
N LEU A 591 -28.33 -1.31 20.61
CA LEU A 591 -29.76 -1.47 20.45
C LEU A 591 -30.55 -0.40 21.23
N LYS A 592 -30.07 0.01 22.42
CA LYS A 592 -30.69 1.11 23.17
C LYS A 592 -30.59 2.42 22.37
N VAL A 593 -29.42 2.77 21.85
CA VAL A 593 -29.24 3.98 21.01
C VAL A 593 -30.16 3.95 19.78
N ILE A 594 -30.29 2.80 19.13
CA ILE A 594 -31.15 2.66 17.95
C ILE A 594 -32.63 2.82 18.34
N ARG A 595 -33.08 2.17 19.42
CA ARG A 595 -34.46 2.28 19.93
C ARG A 595 -34.79 3.72 20.34
N ASP A 596 -33.91 4.39 21.05
CA ASP A 596 -34.08 5.76 21.50
C ASP A 596 -34.13 6.76 20.29
N TYR A 597 -33.51 6.39 19.15
CA TYR A 597 -33.54 7.17 17.93
C TYR A 597 -34.80 6.93 17.07
N VAL A 598 -35.29 5.67 17.05
CA VAL A 598 -36.45 5.28 16.21
C VAL A 598 -37.77 5.67 16.90
N GLY A 599 -37.78 5.85 18.26
CA GLY A 599 -38.94 6.23 19.06
C GLY A 599 -39.63 5.01 19.59
#